data_888fc974b8c6905e4f37ec841ee2edf7
#
_entry.id   888fc974b8c6905e4f37ec841ee2edf7
#
_cell.length_a   1.000
_cell.length_b   1.000
_cell.length_c   1.000
_cell.angle_alpha   90.00
_cell.angle_beta   90.00
_cell.angle_gamma   90.00
#
_symmetry.space_group_name_H-M   'P 1'
#
loop_
_entity.id
_entity.type
_entity.pdbx_description
1 polymer ?
#
loop_
_entity_poly.entity_id
_entity_poly.type
_entity_poly.pdbx_seq_one_letter_code
_entity_poly.pdbx_strand_id
1 'polypeptide(L)'
;YSVRDFVNAAAKELGITLKWKGKGAKEVGIVASVGVRSAQSSVLRPQSSVLRPGQTIVRVDPRYFRPTEVETLLGDPGKARRKLGWKPKISFRQLVAEMMREDLKSSERDALVKKHGYSAYDYHE
;
A
#
# COMPACT_ATOMS: atom_id res chain seq x y z
N TYR A 1 -7.76 7.90 9.44
CA TYR A 1 -6.77 7.78 8.36
C TYR A 1 -7.47 7.76 7.02
N SER A 2 -6.96 8.47 6.05
CA SER A 2 -7.43 8.43 4.67
C SER A 2 -6.75 7.28 3.89
N VAL A 3 -7.32 6.94 2.70
CA VAL A 3 -6.66 6.00 1.77
C VAL A 3 -5.26 6.51 1.39
N ARG A 4 -5.10 7.83 1.23
CA ARG A 4 -3.79 8.44 0.96
C ARG A 4 -2.79 8.23 2.10
N ASP A 5 -3.23 8.33 3.36
CA ASP A 5 -2.37 8.03 4.52
C ASP A 5 -1.92 6.57 4.51
N PHE A 6 -2.84 5.66 4.15
CA PHE A 6 -2.52 4.23 4.02
C PHE A 6 -1.46 4.00 2.92
N VAL A 7 -1.68 4.55 1.73
CA VAL A 7 -0.74 4.41 0.60
C VAL A 7 0.63 5.01 0.93
N ASN A 8 0.67 6.18 1.58
CA ASN A 8 1.93 6.79 2.01
C ASN A 8 2.66 5.93 3.06
N ALA A 9 1.92 5.38 4.02
CA ALA A 9 2.49 4.50 5.04
C ALA A 9 3.04 3.21 4.40
N ALA A 10 2.29 2.59 3.49
CA ALA A 10 2.70 1.40 2.76
C ALA A 10 3.96 1.65 1.90
N ALA A 11 3.98 2.73 1.13
CA ALA A 11 5.14 3.13 0.34
C ALA A 11 6.38 3.34 1.22
N LYS A 12 6.21 3.98 2.39
CA LYS A 12 7.30 4.22 3.35
C LYS A 12 7.89 2.92 3.90
N GLU A 13 7.08 1.88 4.13
CA GLU A 13 7.57 0.55 4.56
C GLU A 13 8.53 -0.06 3.52
N LEU A 14 8.34 0.25 2.24
CA LEU A 14 9.22 -0.15 1.14
C LEU A 14 10.36 0.85 0.88
N GLY A 15 10.51 1.90 1.69
CA GLY A 15 11.51 2.95 1.48
C GLY A 15 11.17 3.91 0.34
N ILE A 16 9.90 3.96 -0.10
CA ILE A 16 9.44 4.82 -1.18
C ILE A 16 8.76 6.06 -0.60
N THR A 17 9.14 7.23 -1.10
CA THR A 17 8.42 8.48 -0.82
C THR A 17 7.59 8.88 -2.03
N LEU A 18 6.33 9.23 -1.81
CA LEU A 18 5.40 9.64 -2.86
C LEU A 18 5.15 11.15 -2.83
N LYS A 19 4.96 11.71 -4.02
CA LYS A 19 4.42 13.05 -4.26
C LYS A 19 3.11 12.94 -5.02
N TRP A 20 2.08 13.61 -4.53
CA TRP A 20 0.75 13.59 -5.13
C TRP A 20 0.55 14.77 -6.07
N LYS A 21 -0.10 14.52 -7.22
CA LYS A 21 -0.50 15.53 -8.20
C LYS A 21 -1.92 15.28 -8.68
N GLY A 22 -2.64 16.34 -9.05
CA GLY A 22 -4.02 16.26 -9.51
C GLY A 22 -5.03 16.25 -8.38
N LYS A 23 -6.31 16.09 -8.73
CA LYS A 23 -7.45 15.99 -7.81
C LYS A 23 -8.50 15.04 -8.36
N GLY A 24 -9.25 14.37 -7.47
CA GLY A 24 -10.32 13.45 -7.82
C GLY A 24 -9.83 12.32 -8.73
N ALA A 25 -10.56 12.00 -9.80
CA ALA A 25 -10.19 10.93 -10.73
C ALA A 25 -8.85 11.15 -11.48
N LYS A 26 -8.32 12.37 -11.47
CA LYS A 26 -7.01 12.70 -12.08
C LYS A 26 -5.86 12.71 -11.07
N GLU A 27 -6.10 12.28 -9.84
CA GLU A 27 -5.07 12.23 -8.83
C GLU A 27 -4.12 11.06 -9.07
N VAL A 28 -2.81 11.33 -8.94
CA VAL A 28 -1.75 10.34 -9.13
C VAL A 28 -0.69 10.46 -8.04
N GLY A 29 -0.18 9.31 -7.60
CA GLY A 29 0.97 9.20 -6.73
C GLY A 29 2.23 8.87 -7.53
N ILE A 30 3.21 9.78 -7.45
CA ILE A 30 4.46 9.74 -8.20
C ILE A 30 5.60 9.47 -7.23
N VAL A 31 6.52 8.60 -7.59
CA VAL A 31 7.75 8.35 -6.82
C VAL A 31 8.58 9.63 -6.75
N ALA A 32 8.74 10.18 -5.55
CA ALA A 32 9.60 11.32 -5.31
C ALA A 32 11.04 10.88 -5.05
N SER A 33 11.22 9.83 -4.23
CA SER A 33 12.51 9.24 -3.94
C SER A 33 12.37 7.77 -3.55
N VAL A 34 13.43 7.00 -3.76
CA VAL A 34 13.58 5.62 -3.30
C VAL A 34 14.77 5.58 -2.37
N GLY A 35 14.53 5.30 -1.09
CA GLY A 35 15.57 5.14 -0.08
C GLY A 35 16.23 3.77 -0.18
N VAL A 36 17.53 3.71 0.07
CA VAL A 36 18.22 2.44 0.30
C VAL A 36 17.79 1.97 1.69
N ARG A 37 16.92 0.99 1.80
CA ARG A 37 16.71 0.30 3.07
C ARG A 37 18.02 -0.40 3.45
N SER A 38 18.48 -0.09 4.65
CA SER A 38 19.63 -0.65 5.34
C SER A 38 19.84 -2.14 4.99
N ALA A 39 21.09 -2.49 4.79
CA ALA A 39 21.68 -3.70 4.20
C ALA A 39 21.24 -5.10 4.70
N GLN A 40 20.21 -5.22 5.52
CA GLN A 40 19.69 -6.49 6.00
C GLN A 40 18.59 -7.11 5.13
N SER A 41 18.19 -6.44 4.05
CA SER A 41 17.17 -6.93 3.13
C SER A 41 17.75 -7.09 1.72
N SER A 42 18.72 -7.98 1.58
CA SER A 42 19.24 -8.42 0.27
C SER A 42 18.17 -9.13 -0.59
N VAL A 43 17.04 -9.50 0.01
CA VAL A 43 15.90 -10.15 -0.63
C VAL A 43 15.00 -9.15 -1.37
N LEU A 44 15.08 -7.86 -1.08
CA LEU A 44 14.19 -6.82 -1.60
C LEU A 44 14.75 -6.06 -2.82
N ARG A 45 15.68 -6.64 -3.55
CA ARG A 45 16.03 -6.18 -4.89
C ARG A 45 15.34 -7.06 -5.93
N PRO A 46 14.11 -6.73 -6.37
CA PRO A 46 13.64 -7.33 -7.61
C PRO A 46 14.60 -6.83 -8.70
N GLN A 47 15.35 -7.73 -9.29
CA GLN A 47 16.32 -7.43 -10.36
C GLN A 47 15.67 -6.87 -11.64
N SER A 48 14.34 -6.67 -11.66
CA SER A 48 13.61 -6.34 -12.87
C SER A 48 12.71 -5.09 -12.82
N SER A 49 12.57 -4.42 -11.68
CA SER A 49 11.80 -3.15 -11.67
C SER A 49 12.45 -2.14 -10.73
N VAL A 50 13.47 -1.48 -11.25
CA VAL A 50 14.05 -0.32 -10.56
C VAL A 50 13.03 0.81 -10.62
N LEU A 51 12.27 1.00 -9.53
CA LEU A 51 11.44 2.19 -9.37
C LEU A 51 12.32 3.43 -9.44
N ARG A 52 11.93 4.37 -10.30
CA ARG A 52 12.68 5.60 -10.52
C ARG A 52 11.88 6.81 -10.04
N PRO A 53 12.54 7.84 -9.49
CA PRO A 53 11.89 9.13 -9.27
C PRO A 53 11.20 9.63 -10.54
N GLY A 54 9.99 10.17 -10.39
CA GLY A 54 9.15 10.61 -11.50
C GLY A 54 8.18 9.54 -12.03
N GLN A 55 8.33 8.28 -11.66
CA GLN A 55 7.43 7.21 -12.09
C GLN A 55 6.09 7.29 -11.33
N THR A 56 4.97 7.21 -12.06
CA THR A 56 3.63 7.10 -11.46
C THR A 56 3.36 5.65 -11.07
N ILE A 57 3.07 5.40 -9.80
CA ILE A 57 2.77 4.06 -9.28
C ILE A 57 1.37 3.94 -8.68
N VAL A 58 0.69 5.06 -8.45
CA VAL A 58 -0.69 5.08 -7.96
C VAL A 58 -1.54 5.94 -8.88
N ARG A 59 -2.71 5.42 -9.24
CA ARG A 59 -3.72 6.14 -10.03
C ARG A 59 -5.12 5.84 -9.50
N VAL A 60 -6.02 6.82 -9.61
CA VAL A 60 -7.45 6.58 -9.39
C VAL A 60 -8.01 5.96 -10.68
N ASP A 61 -8.65 4.79 -10.56
CA ASP A 61 -9.35 4.18 -11.68
C ASP A 61 -10.71 4.88 -11.87
N PRO A 62 -10.99 5.46 -13.05
CA PRO A 62 -12.25 6.15 -13.32
C PRO A 62 -13.49 5.27 -13.12
N ARG A 63 -13.37 3.95 -13.28
CA ARG A 63 -14.49 3.01 -13.11
C ARG A 63 -14.99 2.95 -11.66
N TYR A 64 -14.11 3.19 -10.69
CA TYR A 64 -14.41 3.16 -9.27
C TYR A 64 -14.57 4.55 -8.65
N PHE A 65 -14.37 5.60 -9.45
CA PHE A 65 -14.53 6.98 -8.97
C PHE A 65 -16.01 7.32 -8.77
N ARG A 66 -16.37 7.67 -7.54
CA ARG A 66 -17.74 8.08 -7.17
C ARG A 66 -17.74 9.56 -6.78
N PRO A 67 -18.34 10.45 -7.61
CA PRO A 67 -18.34 11.89 -7.33
C PRO A 67 -19.19 12.30 -6.12
N THR A 68 -20.13 11.44 -5.70
CA THR A 68 -21.07 11.66 -4.58
C THR A 68 -20.75 10.84 -3.33
N GLU A 69 -19.49 10.46 -3.17
CA GLU A 69 -19.09 9.69 -1.99
C GLU A 69 -19.15 10.56 -0.73
N VAL A 70 -19.50 9.94 0.41
CA VAL A 70 -19.56 10.63 1.72
C VAL A 70 -18.16 11.15 2.06
N GLU A 71 -18.04 12.43 2.37
CA GLU A 71 -16.75 13.08 2.61
C GLU A 71 -15.96 12.44 3.77
N THR A 72 -16.67 11.91 4.78
CA THR A 72 -16.04 11.26 5.94
C THR A 72 -16.95 10.21 6.55
N LEU A 73 -16.44 9.00 6.73
CA LEU A 73 -17.04 7.95 7.55
C LEU A 73 -16.08 7.65 8.70
N LEU A 74 -16.38 8.18 9.88
CA LEU A 74 -15.61 7.91 11.09
C LEU A 74 -16.41 7.00 12.02
N GLY A 75 -15.93 5.76 12.21
CA GLY A 75 -16.54 4.83 13.15
C GLY A 75 -16.35 5.27 14.61
N ASP A 76 -17.42 5.25 15.41
CA ASP A 76 -17.34 5.45 16.84
C ASP A 76 -17.34 4.10 17.60
N PRO A 77 -16.20 3.66 18.15
CA PRO A 77 -16.10 2.44 18.94
C PRO A 77 -16.56 2.61 20.39
N GLY A 78 -17.15 3.74 20.76
CA GLY A 78 -17.50 4.07 22.15
C GLY A 78 -18.39 3.02 22.80
N LYS A 79 -19.38 2.50 22.08
CA LYS A 79 -20.26 1.44 22.58
C LYS A 79 -19.50 0.14 22.87
N ALA A 80 -18.64 -0.28 21.97
CA ALA A 80 -17.80 -1.47 22.15
C ALA A 80 -16.84 -1.32 23.33
N ARG A 81 -16.21 -0.16 23.48
CA ARG A 81 -15.33 0.15 24.61
C ARG A 81 -16.07 0.06 25.95
N ARG A 82 -17.26 0.68 26.06
CA ARG A 82 -18.02 0.71 27.32
C ARG A 82 -18.62 -0.65 27.71
N LYS A 83 -19.18 -1.36 26.71
CA LYS A 83 -19.92 -2.62 27.00
C LYS A 83 -19.07 -3.87 26.99
N LEU A 84 -17.99 -3.89 26.19
CA LEU A 84 -17.16 -5.08 26.00
C LEU A 84 -15.71 -4.88 26.50
N GLY A 85 -15.36 -3.70 26.99
CA GLY A 85 -13.97 -3.39 27.35
C GLY A 85 -13.00 -3.43 26.16
N TRP A 86 -13.56 -3.44 24.93
CA TRP A 86 -12.74 -3.59 23.71
C TRP A 86 -11.80 -2.40 23.50
N LYS A 87 -10.56 -2.71 23.20
CA LYS A 87 -9.53 -1.72 22.78
C LYS A 87 -8.75 -2.30 21.61
N PRO A 88 -8.43 -1.49 20.59
CA PRO A 88 -7.54 -1.95 19.52
C PRO A 88 -6.17 -2.29 20.10
N LYS A 89 -5.66 -3.48 19.77
CA LYS A 89 -4.33 -3.95 20.20
C LYS A 89 -3.23 -3.60 19.18
N ILE A 90 -3.62 -3.40 17.93
CA ILE A 90 -2.73 -3.14 16.80
C ILE A 90 -2.97 -1.70 16.34
N SER A 91 -1.90 -0.91 16.25
CA SER A 91 -1.97 0.45 15.70
C SER A 91 -2.03 0.40 14.17
N PHE A 92 -2.49 1.50 13.56
CA PHE A 92 -2.51 1.65 12.10
C PHE A 92 -1.14 1.35 11.45
N ARG A 93 -0.05 1.87 12.03
CA ARG A 93 1.30 1.62 11.50
C ARG A 93 1.72 0.16 11.58
N GLN A 94 1.39 -0.51 12.68
CA GLN A 94 1.68 -1.94 12.83
C GLN A 94 0.91 -2.77 11.81
N LEU A 95 -0.38 -2.44 11.61
CA LEU A 95 -1.22 -3.11 10.61
C LEU A 95 -0.63 -2.95 9.21
N VAL A 96 -0.31 -1.72 8.80
CA VAL A 96 0.27 -1.45 7.48
C VAL A 96 1.61 -2.19 7.31
N ALA A 97 2.49 -2.16 8.32
CA ALA A 97 3.78 -2.85 8.25
C ALA A 97 3.63 -4.38 8.12
N GLU A 98 2.64 -4.97 8.80
CA GLU A 98 2.34 -6.39 8.70
C GLU A 98 1.79 -6.74 7.31
N MET A 99 0.79 -6.01 6.83
CA MET A 99 0.23 -6.19 5.49
C MET A 99 1.31 -6.11 4.42
N MET A 100 2.10 -5.04 4.43
CA MET A 100 3.17 -4.85 3.44
C MET A 100 4.22 -5.95 3.45
N ARG A 101 4.54 -6.50 4.62
CA ARG A 101 5.49 -7.61 4.75
C ARG A 101 4.95 -8.89 4.12
N GLU A 102 3.69 -9.21 4.38
CA GLU A 102 3.07 -10.44 3.86
C GLU A 102 2.78 -10.33 2.36
N ASP A 103 2.29 -9.18 1.89
CA ASP A 103 2.04 -8.94 0.46
C ASP A 103 3.35 -8.99 -0.34
N LEU A 104 4.44 -8.45 0.21
CA LEU A 104 5.75 -8.50 -0.45
C LEU A 104 6.24 -9.94 -0.58
N LYS A 105 6.15 -10.77 0.47
CA LYS A 105 6.50 -12.19 0.41
C LYS A 105 5.69 -12.92 -0.66
N SER A 106 4.39 -12.67 -0.73
CA SER A 106 3.51 -13.25 -1.74
C SER A 106 3.93 -12.84 -3.15
N SER A 107 4.18 -11.54 -3.36
CA SER A 107 4.62 -11.01 -4.66
C SER A 107 5.97 -11.58 -5.09
N GLU A 108 6.92 -11.73 -4.17
CA GLU A 108 8.24 -12.33 -4.44
C GLU A 108 8.11 -13.81 -4.81
N ARG A 109 7.27 -14.56 -4.09
CA ARG A 109 6.97 -15.96 -4.42
C ARG A 109 6.37 -16.06 -5.82
N ASP A 110 5.39 -15.25 -6.14
CA ASP A 110 4.68 -15.30 -7.42
C ASP A 110 5.60 -14.87 -8.57
N ALA A 111 6.47 -13.90 -8.36
CA ALA A 111 7.51 -13.53 -9.32
C ALA A 111 8.50 -14.67 -9.58
N LEU A 112 8.89 -15.42 -8.53
CA LEU A 112 9.77 -16.58 -8.65
C LEU A 112 9.09 -17.71 -9.44
N VAL A 113 7.83 -18.00 -9.13
CA VAL A 113 7.01 -19.01 -9.82
C VAL A 113 6.90 -18.70 -11.31
N LYS A 114 6.54 -17.44 -11.64
CA LYS A 114 6.45 -16.97 -13.04
C LYS A 114 7.80 -17.02 -13.76
N LYS A 115 8.90 -16.68 -13.08
CA LYS A 115 10.26 -16.74 -13.64
C LYS A 115 10.68 -18.16 -14.04
N HIS A 116 10.18 -19.18 -13.34
CA HIS A 116 10.42 -20.58 -13.64
C HIS A 116 9.40 -21.21 -14.59
N GLY A 117 8.56 -20.40 -15.24
CA GLY A 117 7.59 -20.86 -16.25
C GLY A 117 6.31 -21.47 -15.70
N TYR A 118 6.06 -21.36 -14.40
CA TYR A 118 4.83 -21.82 -13.76
C TYR A 118 3.77 -20.69 -13.66
N SER A 119 2.49 -21.07 -13.64
CA SER A 119 1.39 -20.12 -13.41
C SER A 119 1.30 -19.77 -11.93
N ALA A 120 1.37 -18.48 -11.60
CA ALA A 120 0.97 -17.98 -10.29
C ALA A 120 -0.54 -17.71 -10.29
N TYR A 121 -1.18 -17.86 -9.15
CA TYR A 121 -2.60 -17.53 -9.01
C TYR A 121 -2.79 -16.03 -9.26
N ASP A 122 -3.73 -15.70 -10.14
CA ASP A 122 -4.04 -14.30 -10.41
C ASP A 122 -5.21 -13.89 -9.50
N TYR A 123 -4.91 -13.09 -8.46
CA TYR A 123 -5.89 -12.61 -7.48
C TYR A 123 -6.63 -11.34 -7.96
N HIS A 124 -6.40 -10.91 -9.19
CA HIS A 124 -7.02 -9.72 -9.75
C HIS A 124 -8.27 -10.10 -10.53
N GLU A 125 -9.42 -9.81 -9.96
CA GLU A 125 -10.68 -9.73 -10.68
C GLU A 125 -10.75 -8.46 -11.56
#